data_2946c459efac7e58d9b67e2155d3b160
#
_entry.id   2946c459efac7e58d9b67e2155d3b160
#
_cell.length_a   1.000
_cell.length_b   1.000
_cell.length_c   1.000
_cell.angle_alpha   90.00
_cell.angle_beta   90.00
_cell.angle_gamma   90.00
#
_symmetry.space_group_name_H-M   'P 1'
#
loop_
_entity.id
_entity.type
_entity.pdbx_description
1 polymer ?
#
loop_
_entity_poly.entity_id
_entity_poly.type
_entity_poly.pdbx_seq_one_letter_code
_entity_poly.pdbx_strand_id
1 'polypeptide(L)'
;MNCLFCKIIAGDIPSAKVYEDELVYAFRDIAPQAPTHILVVPKAHIESCNGVTAENSAVVAHIFEVIPQIAKAEGLETGYRVVSNCGDDAGQTVHHLHFHILGGKKLALEMA
;
A
#
# COMPACT_ATOMS: atom_id res chain seq x y z
N MET A 1 15.84 3.83 12.69
CA MET A 1 15.51 2.85 11.62
C MET A 1 15.51 3.53 10.28
N ASN A 2 16.20 2.94 9.31
CA ASN A 2 16.39 3.54 7.98
C ASN A 2 15.29 3.09 7.00
N CYS A 3 14.04 3.27 7.38
CA CYS A 3 12.90 2.88 6.54
C CYS A 3 12.26 4.12 5.93
N LEU A 4 12.23 4.18 4.59
CA LEU A 4 11.61 5.28 3.86
C LEU A 4 10.15 5.48 4.27
N PHE A 5 9.38 4.40 4.35
CA PHE A 5 7.96 4.52 4.69
C PHE A 5 7.74 4.87 6.16
N CYS A 6 8.60 4.40 7.06
CA CYS A 6 8.54 4.84 8.45
C CYS A 6 8.78 6.36 8.55
N LYS A 7 9.68 6.90 7.74
CA LYS A 7 9.95 8.34 7.70
C LYS A 7 8.77 9.13 7.13
N ILE A 8 8.11 8.58 6.12
CA ILE A 8 6.89 9.19 5.55
C ILE A 8 5.78 9.23 6.60
N ILE A 9 5.58 8.12 7.31
CA ILE A 9 4.55 8.02 8.35
C ILE A 9 4.83 9.01 9.48
N ALA A 10 6.10 9.18 9.85
CA ALA A 10 6.52 10.13 10.89
C ALA A 10 6.45 11.59 10.45
N GLY A 11 6.26 11.86 9.15
CA GLY A 11 6.24 13.22 8.64
C GLY A 11 7.62 13.79 8.31
N ASP A 12 8.67 12.98 8.40
CA ASP A 12 10.05 13.44 8.11
C ASP A 12 10.29 13.62 6.62
N ILE A 13 9.53 12.89 5.79
CA ILE A 13 9.58 12.99 4.33
C ILE A 13 8.17 13.32 3.85
N PRO A 14 7.99 14.31 2.98
CA PRO A 14 6.66 14.67 2.49
C PRO A 14 6.07 13.59 1.60
N SER A 15 4.75 13.50 1.59
CA SER A 15 4.01 12.58 0.75
C SER A 15 2.64 13.17 0.40
N ALA A 16 2.04 12.67 -0.68
CA ALA A 16 0.67 13.03 -1.04
C ALA A 16 -0.29 12.09 -0.31
N LYS A 17 -0.62 12.42 0.93
CA LYS A 17 -1.47 11.59 1.79
C LYS A 17 -2.88 11.46 1.21
N VAL A 18 -3.41 10.24 1.24
CA VAL A 18 -4.77 9.90 0.78
C VAL A 18 -5.66 9.52 1.95
N TYR A 19 -5.10 8.82 2.94
CA TYR A 19 -5.86 8.31 4.08
C TYR A 19 -4.92 8.08 5.26
N GLU A 20 -5.44 8.25 6.46
CA GLU A 20 -4.67 7.94 7.67
C GLU A 20 -5.62 7.63 8.82
N ASP A 21 -5.29 6.60 9.60
CA ASP A 21 -5.91 6.33 10.90
C ASP A 21 -4.82 5.87 11.88
N GLU A 22 -5.21 5.33 13.03
CA GLU A 22 -4.25 4.92 14.06
C GLU A 22 -3.31 3.81 13.61
N LEU A 23 -3.74 2.97 12.66
CA LEU A 23 -3.01 1.76 12.26
C LEU A 23 -2.42 1.82 10.86
N VAL A 24 -2.97 2.67 9.98
CA VAL A 24 -2.72 2.64 8.54
C VAL A 24 -2.47 4.04 8.00
N TYR A 25 -1.58 4.11 7.03
CA TYR A 25 -1.28 5.32 6.28
C TYR A 25 -1.32 5.00 4.78
N ALA A 26 -1.90 5.89 3.99
CA ALA A 26 -1.96 5.69 2.54
C ALA A 26 -1.58 6.97 1.81
N PHE A 27 -0.81 6.82 0.72
CA PHE A 27 -0.28 7.95 -0.04
C PHE A 27 -0.10 7.56 -1.50
N ARG A 28 -0.02 8.57 -2.38
CA ARG A 28 0.14 8.33 -3.81
C ARG A 28 1.58 7.96 -4.14
N ASP A 29 1.75 6.99 -5.04
CA ASP A 29 3.06 6.63 -5.56
C ASP A 29 3.60 7.79 -6.42
N ILE A 30 4.88 8.14 -6.24
CA ILE A 30 5.52 9.23 -7.00
C ILE A 30 5.88 8.80 -8.43
N ALA A 31 5.87 7.50 -8.70
CA ALA A 31 6.14 6.94 -10.04
C ALA A 31 4.94 6.04 -10.45
N PRO A 32 3.76 6.64 -10.67
CA PRO A 32 2.54 5.84 -10.82
C PRO A 32 2.58 4.95 -12.05
N GLN A 33 2.09 3.72 -11.89
CA GLN A 33 1.99 2.72 -12.95
C GLN A 33 0.58 2.63 -13.51
N ALA A 34 -0.34 3.43 -12.99
CA ALA A 34 -1.73 3.52 -13.44
C ALA A 34 -2.23 4.93 -13.10
N PRO A 35 -3.35 5.40 -13.69
CA PRO A 35 -3.89 6.72 -13.39
C PRO A 35 -4.15 6.93 -11.89
N THR A 36 -4.61 5.89 -11.19
CA THR A 36 -4.63 5.87 -9.73
C THR A 36 -3.66 4.81 -9.26
N HIS A 37 -2.67 5.23 -8.48
CA HIS A 37 -1.67 4.33 -7.88
C HIS A 37 -1.38 4.80 -6.47
N ILE A 38 -1.91 4.07 -5.50
CA ILE A 38 -1.84 4.41 -4.07
C ILE A 38 -1.16 3.28 -3.34
N LEU A 39 -0.33 3.63 -2.36
CA LEU A 39 0.32 2.69 -1.46
C LEU A 39 -0.39 2.75 -0.11
N VAL A 40 -0.77 1.58 0.41
CA VAL A 40 -1.39 1.45 1.73
C VAL A 40 -0.43 0.66 2.61
N VAL A 41 -0.04 1.26 3.73
CA VAL A 41 0.99 0.70 4.61
C VAL A 41 0.51 0.64 6.05
N PRO A 42 0.91 -0.40 6.82
CA PRO A 42 0.72 -0.37 8.26
C PRO A 42 1.68 0.65 8.87
N LYS A 43 1.24 1.34 9.93
CA LYS A 43 2.14 2.25 10.67
C LYS A 43 3.21 1.47 11.41
N ALA A 44 2.87 0.28 11.93
CA ALA A 44 3.87 -0.62 12.47
C ALA A 44 4.78 -1.13 11.36
N HIS A 45 6.08 -1.19 11.63
CA HIS A 45 7.03 -1.70 10.65
C HIS A 45 6.95 -3.21 10.56
N ILE A 46 6.44 -3.72 9.44
CA ILE A 46 6.45 -5.13 9.06
C ILE A 46 7.22 -5.18 7.75
N GLU A 47 8.18 -6.06 7.63
CA GLU A 47 9.12 -6.04 6.51
C GLU A 47 8.47 -6.39 5.17
N SER A 48 7.62 -7.41 5.17
CA SER A 48 6.93 -7.92 3.96
C SER A 48 5.81 -8.86 4.38
N CYS A 49 5.16 -9.49 3.41
CA CYS A 49 4.18 -10.55 3.67
C CYS A 49 4.76 -11.66 4.56
N ASN A 50 6.06 -11.94 4.42
CA ASN A 50 6.73 -12.96 5.23
C ASN A 50 6.82 -12.58 6.71
N GLY A 51 6.68 -11.30 7.03
CA GLY A 51 6.70 -10.82 8.42
C GLY A 51 5.33 -10.81 9.09
N VAL A 52 4.27 -11.21 8.39
CA VAL A 52 2.92 -11.25 8.97
C VAL A 52 2.79 -12.50 9.85
N THR A 53 2.34 -12.30 11.08
CA THR A 53 2.17 -13.37 12.09
C THR A 53 0.81 -13.25 12.74
N ALA A 54 0.46 -14.22 13.60
CA ALA A 54 -0.78 -14.17 14.38
C ALA A 54 -0.84 -12.93 15.28
N GLU A 55 0.31 -12.42 15.73
CA GLU A 55 0.40 -11.27 16.62
C GLU A 55 0.18 -9.93 15.90
N ASN A 56 0.41 -9.87 14.59
CA ASN A 56 0.29 -8.60 13.85
C ASN A 56 -0.70 -8.64 12.68
N SER A 57 -1.29 -9.79 12.39
CA SER A 57 -2.18 -9.94 11.22
C SER A 57 -3.44 -9.07 11.28
N ALA A 58 -3.82 -8.60 12.46
CA ALA A 58 -5.00 -7.74 12.60
C ALA A 58 -4.85 -6.43 11.80
N VAL A 59 -3.64 -5.88 11.69
CA VAL A 59 -3.43 -4.67 10.90
C VAL A 59 -3.60 -4.95 9.40
N VAL A 60 -3.26 -6.15 8.94
CA VAL A 60 -3.47 -6.54 7.54
C VAL A 60 -4.96 -6.66 7.25
N ALA A 61 -5.73 -7.25 8.15
CA ALA A 61 -7.19 -7.28 8.04
C ALA A 61 -7.76 -5.86 7.94
N HIS A 62 -7.26 -4.95 8.78
CA HIS A 62 -7.69 -3.55 8.75
C HIS A 62 -7.32 -2.86 7.43
N ILE A 63 -6.15 -3.15 6.86
CA ILE A 63 -5.77 -2.64 5.54
C ILE A 63 -6.82 -3.02 4.50
N PHE A 64 -7.29 -4.27 4.52
CA PHE A 64 -8.31 -4.73 3.56
C PHE A 64 -9.70 -4.18 3.85
N GLU A 65 -9.94 -3.65 5.03
CA GLU A 65 -11.15 -2.85 5.31
C GLU A 65 -11.03 -1.43 4.76
N VAL A 66 -9.82 -0.87 4.78
CA VAL A 66 -9.54 0.50 4.32
C VAL A 66 -9.49 0.58 2.79
N ILE A 67 -8.92 -0.42 2.13
CA ILE A 67 -8.75 -0.43 0.66
C ILE A 67 -10.06 -0.13 -0.08
N PRO A 68 -11.19 -0.79 0.21
CA PRO A 68 -12.44 -0.46 -0.48
C PRO A 68 -12.92 0.97 -0.24
N GLN A 69 -12.66 1.52 0.94
CA GLN A 69 -13.02 2.91 1.25
C GLN A 69 -12.22 3.88 0.38
N ILE A 70 -10.92 3.64 0.24
CA ILE A 70 -10.05 4.45 -0.62
C ILE A 70 -10.49 4.32 -2.08
N ALA A 71 -10.73 3.09 -2.54
CA ALA A 71 -11.15 2.83 -3.91
C ALA A 71 -12.44 3.58 -4.26
N LYS A 72 -13.41 3.57 -3.34
CA LYS A 72 -14.66 4.29 -3.53
C LYS A 72 -14.43 5.80 -3.62
N ALA A 73 -13.62 6.35 -2.73
CA ALA A 73 -13.30 7.78 -2.74
C ALA A 73 -12.56 8.20 -4.00
N GLU A 74 -11.77 7.30 -4.60
CA GLU A 74 -11.03 7.55 -5.85
C GLU A 74 -11.86 7.27 -7.11
N GLY A 75 -13.10 6.84 -6.97
CA GLY A 75 -13.97 6.57 -8.11
C GLY A 75 -13.65 5.27 -8.85
N LEU A 76 -13.03 4.31 -8.20
CA LEU A 76 -12.63 3.04 -8.83
C LEU A 76 -13.78 2.02 -8.82
N GLU A 77 -14.95 2.43 -9.27
CA GLU A 77 -16.18 1.63 -9.14
C GLU A 77 -16.21 0.41 -10.05
N THR A 78 -15.48 0.45 -11.17
CA THR A 78 -15.47 -0.66 -12.12
C THR A 78 -14.38 -1.67 -11.84
N GLY A 79 -13.54 -1.42 -10.85
CA GLY A 79 -12.54 -2.37 -10.41
C GLY A 79 -11.15 -1.74 -10.22
N TYR A 80 -10.32 -2.49 -9.53
CA TYR A 80 -8.94 -2.10 -9.25
C TYR A 80 -8.15 -3.36 -8.90
N ARG A 81 -6.84 -3.23 -8.89
CA ARG A 81 -5.94 -4.33 -8.56
C ARG A 81 -5.18 -4.01 -7.27
N VAL A 82 -5.04 -5.00 -6.42
CA VAL A 82 -4.23 -4.91 -5.20
C VAL A 82 -3.03 -5.81 -5.37
N VAL A 83 -1.83 -5.26 -5.15
CA VAL A 83 -0.57 -6.00 -5.29
C VAL A 83 0.30 -5.75 -4.07
N SER A 84 0.92 -6.80 -3.54
CA SER A 84 1.99 -6.67 -2.56
C SER A 84 3.17 -7.52 -3.02
N ASN A 85 4.33 -6.91 -3.16
CA ASN A 85 5.54 -7.58 -3.59
C ASN A 85 6.36 -8.01 -2.37
N CYS A 86 6.82 -9.24 -2.37
CA CYS A 86 7.61 -9.79 -1.26
C CYS A 86 8.93 -10.33 -1.79
N GLY A 87 10.02 -9.72 -1.37
CA GLY A 87 11.37 -10.17 -1.71
C GLY A 87 11.89 -9.69 -3.06
N ASP A 88 13.15 -10.03 -3.33
CA ASP A 88 13.89 -9.52 -4.49
C ASP A 88 13.27 -9.99 -5.81
N ASP A 89 12.86 -11.25 -5.88
CA ASP A 89 12.30 -11.81 -7.11
C ASP A 89 10.98 -11.14 -7.51
N ALA A 90 10.26 -10.56 -6.54
CA ALA A 90 9.03 -9.82 -6.81
C ALA A 90 9.26 -8.32 -7.01
N GLY A 91 10.51 -7.86 -6.87
CA GLY A 91 10.85 -6.45 -7.04
C GLY A 91 10.51 -5.57 -5.85
N GLN A 92 10.51 -6.13 -4.65
CA GLN A 92 10.30 -5.32 -3.45
C GLN A 92 11.54 -4.44 -3.21
N THR A 93 11.40 -3.14 -3.38
CA THR A 93 12.50 -2.18 -3.23
C THR A 93 12.49 -1.48 -1.87
N VAL A 94 11.34 -1.37 -1.23
CA VAL A 94 11.21 -0.80 0.12
C VAL A 94 10.77 -1.91 1.08
N HIS A 95 11.58 -2.16 2.10
CA HIS A 95 11.35 -3.26 3.05
C HIS A 95 10.43 -2.85 4.19
N HIS A 96 9.24 -2.45 3.82
CA HIS A 96 8.12 -2.14 4.69
C HIS A 96 6.88 -2.61 3.94
N LEU A 97 6.11 -3.51 4.53
CA LEU A 97 4.92 -4.09 3.90
C LEU A 97 4.04 -2.99 3.31
N HIS A 98 3.68 -3.15 2.05
CA HIS A 98 2.79 -2.20 1.41
C HIS A 98 1.95 -2.89 0.34
N PHE A 99 0.76 -2.35 0.15
CA PHE A 99 -0.19 -2.82 -0.84
C PHE A 99 -0.42 -1.71 -1.84
N HIS A 100 -0.16 -2.01 -3.13
CA HIS A 100 -0.47 -1.08 -4.22
C HIS A 100 -1.95 -1.20 -4.55
N ILE A 101 -2.62 -0.07 -4.71
CA ILE A 101 -3.94 0.00 -5.35
C ILE A 101 -3.72 0.59 -6.73
N LEU A 102 -4.04 -0.16 -7.77
CA LEU A 102 -3.88 0.26 -9.16
C LEU A 102 -5.26 0.30 -9.82
N GLY A 103 -5.59 1.42 -10.44
CA GLY A 103 -6.88 1.57 -11.08
C GLY A 103 -6.97 2.81 -11.97
N GLY A 104 -8.18 3.12 -12.39
CA GLY A 104 -8.43 4.28 -13.24
C GLY A 104 -8.36 3.98 -14.73
N LYS A 105 -8.10 2.73 -15.10
CA LYS A 105 -8.14 2.24 -16.47
C LYS A 105 -8.33 0.73 -16.46
N LYS A 106 -8.63 0.14 -17.60
CA LYS A 106 -8.66 -1.31 -17.73
C LYS A 106 -7.24 -1.85 -17.72
N LEU A 107 -6.90 -2.63 -16.72
CA LEU A 107 -5.56 -3.21 -16.53
C LEU A 107 -5.41 -4.45 -17.39
N ALA A 108 -4.17 -4.75 -17.80
CA ALA A 108 -3.87 -5.96 -18.55
C ALA A 108 -4.12 -7.21 -17.69
N LEU A 109 -4.42 -8.33 -18.34
CA LEU A 109 -4.68 -9.60 -17.64
C LEU A 109 -3.39 -10.25 -17.14
N GLU A 110 -2.25 -9.93 -17.75
CA GLU A 110 -0.96 -10.46 -17.34
C GLU A 110 -0.63 -10.01 -15.91
N MET A 111 -0.11 -10.93 -15.12
CA MET A 111 0.25 -10.68 -13.72
C MET A 111 1.73 -10.39 -13.53
N ALA A 112 2.54 -10.68 -14.55
CA ALA A 112 3.98 -10.46 -14.48
C ALA A 112 4.55 -10.00 -15.81
#